data_76290d002731678265c38f1d3db2267b
#
_entry.id   76290d002731678265c38f1d3db2267b
#
_cell.length_a   1.000
_cell.length_b   1.000
_cell.length_c   1.000
_cell.angle_alpha   90.00
_cell.angle_beta   90.00
_cell.angle_gamma   90.00
#
_symmetry.space_group_name_H-M   'P 1'
#
loop_
_entity.id
_entity.type
_entity.pdbx_description
1 polymer ?
#
loop_
_entity_poly.entity_id
_entity_poly.type
_entity_poly.pdbx_seq_one_letter_code
_entity_poly.pdbx_strand_id
1 'polypeptide(L)'
;MTLIPAGRGWQSLVLLKDIADSRREIWLLRGAFAGLVALGVAALVALCWLFAGRAIRPIEESQRRQAEFIAAASHELRSPLAVIRTAASALAVDPAQAPRLRRSIENECARMARLVDDLLSLARSDAGTWSVADAPVDVDALLLETAEKFLPLARERGLSLHLEVPDTDLPMVRGDAQRLGQILTVLLDNALSYTPAGGAVTLGAQALPEAVLLRVADTGPGIPSADAAHIFDRFYRADTARNSKEHFGLGLSIAQELTRLHHGTLRVASTGPEGTVFELKLPVPKEPLS
;
A
#
# COMPACT_ATOMS: atom_id res chain seq x y z
N MET A 1 -79.37 -1.13 -22.88
CA MET A 1 -80.01 -2.44 -23.14
C MET A 1 -81.20 -2.17 -24.06
N THR A 2 -81.01 -2.50 -25.34
CA THR A 2 -82.10 -2.22 -26.35
C THR A 2 -82.57 -3.58 -26.77
N LEU A 3 -83.87 -3.79 -26.57
CA LEU A 3 -84.63 -5.00 -27.00
C LEU A 3 -85.14 -4.78 -28.40
N ILE A 4 -84.78 -5.63 -29.38
CA ILE A 4 -85.31 -5.58 -30.73
C ILE A 4 -86.31 -6.70 -30.90
N PRO A 5 -87.61 -6.42 -31.15
CA PRO A 5 -88.62 -7.44 -31.36
C PRO A 5 -88.48 -8.09 -32.74
N ALA A 6 -88.37 -9.38 -32.81
CA ALA A 6 -88.28 -10.17 -34.03
C ALA A 6 -89.52 -11.04 -34.19
N GLY A 7 -90.53 -10.58 -34.88
CA GLY A 7 -91.72 -11.34 -35.27
C GLY A 7 -92.57 -11.86 -34.12
N ARG A 8 -93.52 -12.80 -34.40
CA ARG A 8 -94.39 -13.43 -33.40
C ARG A 8 -93.67 -14.40 -32.52
N GLY A 9 -93.04 -13.83 -31.49
CA GLY A 9 -92.27 -14.62 -30.47
C GLY A 9 -90.77 -14.18 -30.42
N TRP A 10 -90.20 -14.08 -29.22
CA TRP A 10 -88.80 -13.73 -29.03
C TRP A 10 -87.93 -14.85 -29.45
N GLN A 11 -87.14 -14.70 -30.55
CA GLN A 11 -86.21 -15.73 -31.03
C GLN A 11 -84.77 -15.49 -30.63
N SER A 12 -84.44 -14.28 -30.25
CA SER A 12 -83.12 -13.95 -29.79
C SER A 12 -83.07 -12.65 -28.97
N LEU A 13 -82.25 -12.61 -27.97
CA LEU A 13 -81.91 -11.45 -27.16
C LEU A 13 -80.53 -10.93 -27.62
N VAL A 14 -80.51 -9.75 -28.23
CA VAL A 14 -79.24 -9.11 -28.62
C VAL A 14 -78.94 -8.04 -27.58
N LEU A 15 -77.84 -8.31 -26.81
CA LEU A 15 -77.30 -7.40 -25.85
C LEU A 15 -76.27 -6.54 -26.56
N LEU A 16 -76.59 -5.32 -26.88
CA LEU A 16 -75.62 -4.33 -27.34
C LEU A 16 -75.03 -3.59 -26.12
N LYS A 17 -73.79 -3.94 -25.79
CA LYS A 17 -72.99 -3.21 -24.81
C LYS A 17 -72.10 -2.22 -25.55
N ASP A 18 -72.17 -0.95 -25.14
CA ASP A 18 -71.20 0.02 -25.63
C ASP A 18 -69.81 -0.31 -25.02
N ILE A 19 -68.88 -0.66 -25.89
CA ILE A 19 -67.52 -1.02 -25.51
C ILE A 19 -66.53 0.11 -25.67
N ALA A 20 -67.02 1.33 -26.01
CA ALA A 20 -66.13 2.48 -26.21
C ALA A 20 -65.36 2.87 -24.93
N ASP A 21 -66.08 2.92 -23.80
CA ASP A 21 -65.51 3.22 -22.50
C ASP A 21 -64.56 2.10 -22.05
N SER A 22 -64.93 0.83 -22.26
CA SER A 22 -64.08 -0.32 -21.93
C SER A 22 -62.79 -0.33 -22.77
N ARG A 23 -62.85 0.10 -24.01
CA ARG A 23 -61.65 0.23 -24.86
C ARG A 23 -60.73 1.34 -24.34
N ARG A 24 -61.26 2.48 -23.90
CA ARG A 24 -60.45 3.58 -23.32
C ARG A 24 -59.76 3.16 -22.04
N GLU A 25 -60.44 2.45 -21.16
CA GLU A 25 -59.85 1.88 -19.92
C GLU A 25 -58.75 0.89 -20.22
N ILE A 26 -58.95 -0.02 -21.20
CA ILE A 26 -57.92 -1.01 -21.62
C ILE A 26 -56.70 -0.28 -22.20
N TRP A 27 -56.86 0.78 -22.99
CA TRP A 27 -55.73 1.56 -23.51
C TRP A 27 -54.97 2.28 -22.41
N LEU A 28 -55.65 2.84 -21.42
CA LEU A 28 -55.01 3.47 -20.25
C LEU A 28 -54.24 2.44 -19.41
N LEU A 29 -54.81 1.27 -19.15
CA LEU A 29 -54.18 0.18 -18.43
C LEU A 29 -52.94 -0.34 -19.20
N ARG A 30 -53.02 -0.53 -20.51
CA ARG A 30 -51.87 -0.91 -21.34
C ARG A 30 -50.79 0.14 -21.34
N GLY A 31 -51.12 1.42 -21.39
CA GLY A 31 -50.18 2.53 -21.31
C GLY A 31 -49.49 2.58 -19.95
N ALA A 32 -50.26 2.43 -18.87
CA ALA A 32 -49.68 2.38 -17.51
C ALA A 32 -48.75 1.17 -17.30
N PHE A 33 -49.15 0.00 -17.80
CA PHE A 33 -48.33 -1.21 -17.72
C PHE A 33 -47.03 -1.08 -18.55
N ALA A 34 -47.15 -0.54 -19.78
CA ALA A 34 -45.97 -0.29 -20.62
C ALA A 34 -45.01 0.73 -19.97
N GLY A 35 -45.55 1.78 -19.33
CA GLY A 35 -44.78 2.75 -18.57
C GLY A 35 -44.09 2.13 -17.37
N LEU A 36 -44.75 1.25 -16.64
CA LEU A 36 -44.16 0.53 -15.49
C LEU A 36 -43.03 -0.41 -15.93
N VAL A 37 -43.22 -1.14 -17.03
CA VAL A 37 -42.21 -2.02 -17.60
C VAL A 37 -40.99 -1.20 -18.08
N ALA A 38 -41.23 -0.08 -18.77
CA ALA A 38 -40.15 0.80 -19.23
C ALA A 38 -39.36 1.39 -18.06
N LEU A 39 -40.02 1.80 -16.98
CA LEU A 39 -39.38 2.27 -15.76
C LEU A 39 -38.57 1.16 -15.08
N GLY A 40 -39.11 -0.06 -15.01
CA GLY A 40 -38.39 -1.23 -14.46
C GLY A 40 -37.16 -1.56 -15.25
N VAL A 41 -37.21 -1.55 -16.58
CA VAL A 41 -36.05 -1.79 -17.45
C VAL A 41 -35.02 -0.67 -17.28
N ALA A 42 -35.43 0.58 -17.23
CA ALA A 42 -34.54 1.72 -17.03
C ALA A 42 -33.82 1.63 -15.66
N ALA A 43 -34.57 1.28 -14.60
CA ALA A 43 -34.00 1.06 -13.26
C ALA A 43 -33.00 -0.10 -13.25
N LEU A 44 -33.31 -1.22 -13.92
CA LEU A 44 -32.41 -2.37 -14.04
C LEU A 44 -31.12 -2.01 -14.79
N VAL A 45 -31.21 -1.28 -15.89
CA VAL A 45 -30.06 -0.81 -16.67
C VAL A 45 -29.19 0.13 -15.83
N ALA A 46 -29.82 1.09 -15.11
CA ALA A 46 -29.08 1.99 -14.22
C ALA A 46 -28.37 1.22 -13.10
N LEU A 47 -29.04 0.25 -12.50
CA LEU A 47 -28.47 -0.62 -11.46
C LEU A 47 -27.29 -1.42 -11.99
N CYS A 48 -27.45 -2.08 -13.14
CA CYS A 48 -26.36 -2.82 -13.80
C CYS A 48 -25.16 -1.92 -14.11
N TRP A 49 -25.40 -0.70 -14.59
CA TRP A 49 -24.34 0.24 -14.90
C TRP A 49 -23.59 0.71 -13.64
N LEU A 50 -24.33 1.00 -12.55
CA LEU A 50 -23.74 1.33 -11.25
C LEU A 50 -22.91 0.17 -10.66
N PHE A 51 -23.45 -1.04 -10.70
CA PHE A 51 -22.75 -2.23 -10.21
C PHE A 51 -21.52 -2.58 -11.06
N ALA A 52 -21.66 -2.54 -12.39
CA ALA A 52 -20.56 -2.81 -13.30
C ALA A 52 -19.40 -1.81 -13.09
N GLY A 53 -19.70 -0.51 -13.00
CA GLY A 53 -18.70 0.51 -12.73
C GLY A 53 -18.01 0.34 -11.36
N ARG A 54 -18.76 -0.09 -10.34
CA ARG A 54 -18.21 -0.30 -9.00
C ARG A 54 -17.44 -1.62 -8.87
N ALA A 55 -17.75 -2.63 -9.66
CA ALA A 55 -17.06 -3.93 -9.63
C ALA A 55 -15.84 -3.98 -10.56
N ILE A 56 -15.91 -3.34 -11.71
CA ILE A 56 -14.84 -3.42 -12.73
C ILE A 56 -13.70 -2.47 -12.41
N ARG A 57 -13.96 -1.24 -11.98
CA ARG A 57 -12.92 -0.25 -11.66
C ARG A 57 -11.82 -0.75 -10.71
N PRO A 58 -12.13 -1.38 -9.56
CA PRO A 58 -11.08 -1.87 -8.66
C PRO A 58 -10.24 -3.00 -9.28
N ILE A 59 -10.83 -3.79 -10.19
CA ILE A 59 -10.11 -4.85 -10.91
C ILE A 59 -9.12 -4.23 -11.91
N GLU A 60 -9.58 -3.26 -12.71
CA GLU A 60 -8.73 -2.55 -13.67
C GLU A 60 -7.58 -1.81 -12.97
N GLU A 61 -7.87 -1.12 -11.85
CA GLU A 61 -6.85 -0.45 -11.04
C GLU A 61 -5.85 -1.44 -10.43
N SER A 62 -6.31 -2.61 -10.00
CA SER A 62 -5.43 -3.67 -9.49
C SER A 62 -4.53 -4.22 -10.57
N GLN A 63 -5.08 -4.52 -11.75
CA GLN A 63 -4.30 -4.99 -12.90
C GLN A 63 -3.29 -3.96 -13.39
N ARG A 64 -3.69 -2.69 -13.44
CA ARG A 64 -2.78 -1.60 -13.80
C ARG A 64 -1.63 -1.48 -12.81
N ARG A 65 -1.91 -1.46 -11.50
CA ARG A 65 -0.87 -1.44 -10.45
C ARG A 65 0.07 -2.64 -10.56
N GLN A 66 -0.46 -3.82 -10.85
CA GLN A 66 0.34 -5.03 -11.05
C GLN A 66 1.24 -4.91 -12.29
N ALA A 67 0.72 -4.39 -13.41
CA ALA A 67 1.51 -4.17 -14.62
C ALA A 67 2.63 -3.13 -14.40
N GLU A 68 2.32 -2.01 -13.73
CA GLU A 68 3.29 -0.97 -13.35
C GLU A 68 4.38 -1.55 -12.43
N PHE A 69 3.99 -2.39 -11.45
CA PHE A 69 4.92 -3.08 -10.55
C PHE A 69 5.88 -4.00 -11.30
N ILE A 70 5.37 -4.85 -12.23
CA ILE A 70 6.21 -5.76 -13.03
C ILE A 70 7.16 -4.97 -13.93
N ALA A 71 6.68 -3.90 -14.56
CA ALA A 71 7.50 -3.04 -15.41
C ALA A 71 8.64 -2.38 -14.62
N ALA A 72 8.34 -1.80 -13.45
CA ALA A 72 9.33 -1.18 -12.57
C ALA A 72 10.35 -2.21 -12.06
N ALA A 73 9.90 -3.38 -11.59
CA ALA A 73 10.79 -4.46 -11.17
C ALA A 73 11.75 -4.89 -12.28
N SER A 74 11.24 -5.01 -13.53
CA SER A 74 12.05 -5.37 -14.70
C SER A 74 13.11 -4.31 -15.02
N HIS A 75 12.78 -3.03 -14.85
CA HIS A 75 13.73 -1.93 -15.01
C HIS A 75 14.82 -1.96 -13.93
N GLU A 76 14.43 -2.15 -12.66
CA GLU A 76 15.36 -2.16 -11.53
C GLU A 76 16.27 -3.41 -11.52
N LEU A 77 15.84 -4.53 -12.12
CA LEU A 77 16.69 -5.73 -12.31
C LEU A 77 17.67 -5.58 -13.48
N ARG A 78 17.32 -4.84 -14.52
CA ARG A 78 18.17 -4.70 -15.72
C ARG A 78 19.46 -3.94 -15.46
N SER A 79 19.41 -2.89 -14.63
CA SER A 79 20.56 -2.04 -14.31
C SER A 79 21.70 -2.81 -13.63
N PRO A 80 21.50 -3.49 -12.47
CA PRO A 80 22.54 -4.26 -11.81
C PRO A 80 23.08 -5.41 -12.68
N LEU A 81 22.21 -6.06 -13.46
CA LEU A 81 22.63 -7.11 -14.38
C LEU A 81 23.59 -6.59 -15.45
N ALA A 82 23.37 -5.37 -15.96
CA ALA A 82 24.29 -4.74 -16.90
C ALA A 82 25.65 -4.44 -16.26
N VAL A 83 25.68 -3.98 -14.98
CA VAL A 83 26.91 -3.72 -14.25
C VAL A 83 27.68 -5.05 -14.01
N ILE A 84 26.99 -6.10 -13.57
CA ILE A 84 27.60 -7.43 -13.36
C ILE A 84 28.19 -7.94 -14.67
N ARG A 85 27.45 -7.87 -15.78
CA ARG A 85 27.93 -8.30 -17.10
C ARG A 85 29.18 -7.53 -17.54
N THR A 86 29.15 -6.20 -17.39
CA THR A 86 30.29 -5.35 -17.74
C THR A 86 31.51 -5.67 -16.88
N ALA A 87 31.33 -5.79 -15.54
CA ALA A 87 32.43 -6.12 -14.63
C ALA A 87 32.98 -7.52 -14.91
N ALA A 88 32.13 -8.51 -15.20
CA ALA A 88 32.57 -9.85 -15.55
C ALA A 88 33.36 -9.88 -16.86
N SER A 89 32.96 -9.11 -17.88
CA SER A 89 33.72 -8.98 -19.14
C SER A 89 35.09 -8.29 -18.90
N ALA A 90 35.13 -7.27 -18.06
CA ALA A 90 36.35 -6.56 -17.73
C ALA A 90 37.37 -7.41 -16.94
N LEU A 91 36.90 -8.37 -16.12
CA LEU A 91 37.74 -9.32 -15.39
C LEU A 91 38.64 -10.14 -16.33
N ALA A 92 38.17 -10.46 -17.53
CA ALA A 92 38.92 -11.22 -18.52
C ALA A 92 40.00 -10.36 -19.22
N VAL A 93 39.85 -9.03 -19.22
CA VAL A 93 40.72 -8.10 -19.96
C VAL A 93 41.81 -7.48 -19.05
N ASP A 94 41.48 -7.17 -17.81
CA ASP A 94 42.37 -6.48 -16.86
C ASP A 94 42.41 -7.20 -15.51
N PRO A 95 43.31 -8.20 -15.34
CA PRO A 95 43.48 -8.90 -14.06
C PRO A 95 43.91 -8.01 -12.89
N ALA A 96 44.54 -6.85 -13.14
CA ALA A 96 44.97 -5.95 -12.07
C ALA A 96 43.77 -5.33 -11.31
N GLN A 97 42.64 -5.17 -11.97
CA GLN A 97 41.39 -4.65 -11.36
C GLN A 97 40.48 -5.74 -10.76
N ALA A 98 40.89 -7.01 -10.82
CA ALA A 98 40.08 -8.14 -10.38
C ALA A 98 39.47 -8.00 -8.97
N PRO A 99 40.21 -7.51 -7.92
CA PRO A 99 39.60 -7.35 -6.59
C PRO A 99 38.47 -6.33 -6.56
N ARG A 100 38.60 -5.23 -7.30
CA ARG A 100 37.61 -4.17 -7.40
C ARG A 100 36.37 -4.64 -8.16
N LEU A 101 36.59 -5.29 -9.32
CA LEU A 101 35.53 -5.83 -10.16
C LEU A 101 34.73 -6.92 -9.46
N ARG A 102 35.42 -7.82 -8.72
CA ARG A 102 34.76 -8.86 -7.92
C ARG A 102 33.88 -8.24 -6.85
N ARG A 103 34.36 -7.26 -6.09
CA ARG A 103 33.58 -6.55 -5.08
C ARG A 103 32.36 -5.86 -5.68
N SER A 104 32.51 -5.27 -6.86
CA SER A 104 31.39 -4.67 -7.58
C SER A 104 30.32 -5.70 -7.94
N ILE A 105 30.71 -6.89 -8.43
CA ILE A 105 29.80 -7.98 -8.74
C ILE A 105 29.09 -8.47 -7.45
N GLU A 106 29.84 -8.70 -6.38
CA GLU A 106 29.30 -9.16 -5.09
C GLU A 106 28.25 -8.17 -4.55
N ASN A 107 28.55 -6.88 -4.60
CA ASN A 107 27.64 -5.82 -4.16
C ASN A 107 26.32 -5.78 -4.99
N GLU A 108 26.45 -5.91 -6.31
CA GLU A 108 25.25 -5.93 -7.18
C GLU A 108 24.44 -7.21 -7.01
N CYS A 109 25.07 -8.36 -6.79
CA CYS A 109 24.37 -9.60 -6.47
C CYS A 109 23.61 -9.49 -5.13
N ALA A 110 24.24 -8.96 -4.08
CA ALA A 110 23.59 -8.73 -2.79
C ALA A 110 22.42 -7.73 -2.91
N ARG A 111 22.57 -6.71 -3.74
CA ARG A 111 21.51 -5.73 -4.04
C ARG A 111 20.33 -6.40 -4.74
N MET A 112 20.59 -7.21 -5.77
CA MET A 112 19.55 -7.96 -6.48
C MET A 112 18.81 -8.94 -5.56
N ALA A 113 19.51 -9.63 -4.66
CA ALA A 113 18.89 -10.53 -3.69
C ALA A 113 17.89 -9.75 -2.81
N ARG A 114 18.28 -8.60 -2.27
CA ARG A 114 17.38 -7.74 -1.49
C ARG A 114 16.14 -7.30 -2.30
N LEU A 115 16.33 -6.90 -3.57
CA LEU A 115 15.21 -6.53 -4.43
C LEU A 115 14.23 -7.69 -4.63
N VAL A 116 14.73 -8.91 -4.85
CA VAL A 116 13.89 -10.11 -5.01
C VAL A 116 13.11 -10.41 -3.73
N ASP A 117 13.77 -10.32 -2.55
CA ASP A 117 13.11 -10.54 -1.26
C ASP A 117 12.01 -9.50 -0.99
N ASP A 118 12.26 -8.24 -1.34
CA ASP A 118 11.28 -7.15 -1.26
C ASP A 118 10.07 -7.40 -2.17
N LEU A 119 10.32 -7.81 -3.42
CA LEU A 119 9.27 -8.15 -4.39
C LEU A 119 8.42 -9.33 -3.92
N LEU A 120 9.05 -10.39 -3.39
CA LEU A 120 8.35 -11.55 -2.84
C LEU A 120 7.52 -11.18 -1.60
N SER A 121 8.02 -10.29 -0.75
CA SER A 121 7.30 -9.80 0.42
C SER A 121 6.04 -9.04 0.00
N LEU A 122 6.14 -8.14 -0.97
CA LEU A 122 4.98 -7.40 -1.49
C LEU A 122 3.99 -8.32 -2.23
N ALA A 123 4.47 -9.30 -2.99
CA ALA A 123 3.61 -10.26 -3.67
C ALA A 123 2.79 -11.12 -2.66
N ARG A 124 3.40 -11.51 -1.52
CA ARG A 124 2.69 -12.21 -0.43
C ARG A 124 1.65 -11.32 0.23
N SER A 125 1.95 -10.02 0.38
CA SER A 125 0.99 -9.05 0.89
C SER A 125 -0.23 -8.91 -0.03
N ASP A 126 0.00 -8.74 -1.33
CA ASP A 126 -1.08 -8.60 -2.32
C ASP A 126 -1.96 -9.86 -2.40
N ALA A 127 -1.37 -11.03 -2.20
CA ALA A 127 -2.09 -12.31 -2.11
C ALA A 127 -2.83 -12.52 -0.77
N GLY A 128 -2.66 -11.62 0.22
CA GLY A 128 -3.22 -11.78 1.56
C GLY A 128 -2.64 -12.97 2.34
N THR A 129 -1.50 -13.50 1.89
CA THR A 129 -0.83 -14.67 2.51
C THR A 129 0.31 -14.29 3.44
N TRP A 130 0.60 -13.00 3.56
CA TRP A 130 1.62 -12.52 4.46
C TRP A 130 1.08 -12.49 5.88
N SER A 131 1.49 -13.46 6.70
CA SER A 131 1.18 -13.54 8.12
C SER A 131 2.35 -13.04 8.94
N VAL A 132 2.05 -12.41 10.08
CA VAL A 132 3.01 -12.02 11.11
C VAL A 132 2.74 -12.86 12.37
N ALA A 133 3.78 -13.18 13.12
CA ALA A 133 3.62 -13.81 14.42
C ALA A 133 2.87 -12.85 15.37
N ASP A 134 2.03 -13.40 16.23
CA ASP A 134 1.31 -12.62 17.25
C ASP A 134 1.84 -13.01 18.64
N ALA A 135 3.02 -12.49 18.98
CA ALA A 135 3.72 -12.74 20.22
C ALA A 135 3.98 -11.44 20.99
N PRO A 136 4.22 -11.50 22.32
CA PRO A 136 4.71 -10.34 23.06
C PRO A 136 6.07 -9.89 22.55
N VAL A 137 6.23 -8.59 22.31
CA VAL A 137 7.50 -7.99 21.86
C VAL A 137 7.91 -6.93 22.87
N ASP A 138 9.12 -7.09 23.37
CA ASP A 138 9.80 -6.09 24.19
C ASP A 138 10.30 -4.98 23.27
N VAL A 139 9.72 -3.79 23.42
CA VAL A 139 10.00 -2.64 22.58
C VAL A 139 11.36 -2.03 22.92
N ASP A 140 11.76 -2.04 24.19
CA ASP A 140 13.04 -1.50 24.64
C ASP A 140 14.19 -2.34 24.06
N ALA A 141 14.09 -3.67 24.18
CA ALA A 141 15.04 -4.60 23.57
C ALA A 141 15.13 -4.43 22.04
N LEU A 142 13.98 -4.30 21.37
CA LEU A 142 13.90 -4.10 19.92
C LEU A 142 14.62 -2.82 19.46
N LEU A 143 14.41 -1.71 20.20
CA LEU A 143 15.06 -0.43 19.90
C LEU A 143 16.56 -0.49 20.11
N LEU A 144 17.00 -1.10 21.22
CA LEU A 144 18.42 -1.23 21.55
C LEU A 144 19.14 -2.09 20.50
N GLU A 145 18.62 -3.27 20.19
CA GLU A 145 19.17 -4.16 19.15
C GLU A 145 19.26 -3.45 17.78
N THR A 146 18.21 -2.71 17.43
CA THR A 146 18.19 -1.98 16.16
C THR A 146 19.22 -0.86 16.16
N ALA A 147 19.35 -0.08 17.23
CA ALA A 147 20.32 1.00 17.33
C ALA A 147 21.76 0.45 17.27
N GLU A 148 22.07 -0.61 18.02
CA GLU A 148 23.39 -1.25 18.01
C GLU A 148 23.81 -1.72 16.62
N LYS A 149 22.90 -2.28 15.85
CA LYS A 149 23.13 -2.72 14.47
C LYS A 149 23.52 -1.57 13.54
N PHE A 150 22.96 -0.38 13.74
CA PHE A 150 23.20 0.77 12.87
C PHE A 150 24.33 1.71 13.35
N LEU A 151 24.80 1.60 14.59
CA LEU A 151 25.90 2.41 15.13
C LEU A 151 27.18 2.38 14.27
N PRO A 152 27.67 1.21 13.80
CA PRO A 152 28.86 1.17 12.95
C PRO A 152 28.67 1.92 11.64
N LEU A 153 27.50 1.76 10.99
CA LEU A 153 27.19 2.41 9.73
C LEU A 153 27.06 3.94 9.91
N ALA A 154 26.44 4.39 11.00
CA ALA A 154 26.34 5.81 11.31
C ALA A 154 27.75 6.44 11.46
N ARG A 155 28.63 5.77 12.20
CA ARG A 155 30.03 6.20 12.37
C ARG A 155 30.80 6.26 11.04
N GLU A 156 30.64 5.24 10.19
CA GLU A 156 31.27 5.19 8.87
C GLU A 156 30.82 6.35 7.99
N ARG A 157 29.56 6.77 8.10
CA ARG A 157 29.00 7.92 7.36
C ARG A 157 29.24 9.27 8.02
N GLY A 158 29.90 9.30 9.19
CA GLY A 158 30.16 10.54 9.95
C GLY A 158 28.90 11.14 10.55
N LEU A 159 27.94 10.31 10.94
CA LEU A 159 26.65 10.69 11.53
C LEU A 159 26.61 10.34 13.03
N SER A 160 25.85 11.12 13.80
CA SER A 160 25.52 10.81 15.17
C SER A 160 24.20 10.02 15.22
N LEU A 161 24.21 8.85 15.86
CA LEU A 161 22.97 8.09 16.13
C LEU A 161 22.67 8.16 17.62
N HIS A 162 21.49 8.69 17.97
CA HIS A 162 21.00 8.84 19.33
C HIS A 162 19.83 7.89 19.59
N LEU A 163 19.78 7.32 20.77
CA LEU A 163 18.64 6.53 21.28
C LEU A 163 17.98 7.32 22.41
N GLU A 164 16.69 7.67 22.22
CA GLU A 164 15.88 8.41 23.18
C GLU A 164 14.73 7.52 23.65
N VAL A 165 14.90 6.90 24.81
CA VAL A 165 13.88 6.08 25.47
C VAL A 165 13.52 6.71 26.81
N PRO A 166 12.27 6.58 27.28
CA PRO A 166 11.88 7.05 28.60
C PRO A 166 12.60 6.26 29.71
N ASP A 167 12.73 6.86 30.90
CA ASP A 167 13.32 6.19 32.09
C ASP A 167 12.45 5.04 32.64
N THR A 168 11.20 4.94 32.16
CA THR A 168 10.26 3.87 32.53
C THR A 168 10.12 2.88 31.38
N ASP A 169 10.04 1.59 31.74
CA ASP A 169 9.86 0.52 30.76
C ASP A 169 8.67 0.79 29.82
N LEU A 170 8.87 0.58 28.53
CA LEU A 170 7.81 0.68 27.54
C LEU A 170 6.84 -0.51 27.66
N PRO A 171 5.54 -0.31 27.43
CA PRO A 171 4.61 -1.44 27.39
C PRO A 171 4.95 -2.38 26.24
N MET A 172 4.84 -3.69 26.49
CA MET A 172 4.96 -4.69 25.42
C MET A 172 3.87 -4.52 24.39
N VAL A 173 4.22 -4.73 23.12
CA VAL A 173 3.26 -4.78 22.02
C VAL A 173 3.08 -6.22 21.54
N ARG A 174 1.96 -6.51 20.87
CA ARG A 174 1.78 -7.80 20.20
C ARG A 174 2.22 -7.72 18.75
N GLY A 175 3.02 -8.69 18.32
CA GLY A 175 3.48 -8.71 16.94
C GLY A 175 4.62 -9.69 16.69
N ASP A 176 5.27 -9.51 15.57
CA ASP A 176 6.45 -10.23 15.13
C ASP A 176 7.68 -9.34 15.30
N ALA A 177 8.53 -9.65 16.27
CA ALA A 177 9.72 -8.86 16.60
C ALA A 177 10.65 -8.68 15.38
N GLN A 178 10.82 -9.72 14.55
CA GLN A 178 11.63 -9.64 13.34
C GLN A 178 11.05 -8.66 12.32
N ARG A 179 9.73 -8.66 12.16
CA ARG A 179 9.05 -7.76 11.23
C ARG A 179 8.99 -6.32 11.73
N LEU A 180 8.79 -6.13 13.03
CA LEU A 180 8.90 -4.80 13.64
C LEU A 180 10.33 -4.25 13.52
N GLY A 181 11.35 -5.08 13.75
CA GLY A 181 12.75 -4.73 13.50
C GLY A 181 13.03 -4.40 12.04
N GLN A 182 12.36 -5.07 11.09
CA GLN A 182 12.46 -4.74 9.67
C GLN A 182 11.88 -3.34 9.36
N ILE A 183 10.77 -2.93 9.99
CA ILE A 183 10.23 -1.57 9.84
C ILE A 183 11.26 -0.54 10.31
N LEU A 184 11.80 -0.71 11.52
CA LEU A 184 12.80 0.20 12.07
C LEU A 184 14.07 0.23 11.22
N THR A 185 14.51 -0.92 10.70
CA THR A 185 15.65 -1.04 9.77
C THR A 185 15.43 -0.16 8.54
N VAL A 186 14.26 -0.22 7.92
CA VAL A 186 13.93 0.60 6.74
C VAL A 186 13.94 2.08 7.07
N LEU A 187 13.37 2.48 8.20
CA LEU A 187 13.31 3.88 8.61
C LEU A 187 14.70 4.44 8.93
N LEU A 188 15.53 3.68 9.67
CA LEU A 188 16.90 4.08 10.00
C LEU A 188 17.81 4.11 8.77
N ASP A 189 17.70 3.13 7.88
CA ASP A 189 18.47 3.10 6.64
C ASP A 189 18.16 4.31 5.76
N ASN A 190 16.90 4.69 5.66
CA ASN A 190 16.49 5.93 5.00
C ASN A 190 17.09 7.16 5.70
N ALA A 191 16.91 7.30 7.01
CA ALA A 191 17.43 8.43 7.77
C ALA A 191 18.94 8.59 7.58
N LEU A 192 19.72 7.50 7.73
CA LEU A 192 21.18 7.54 7.55
C LEU A 192 21.61 7.79 6.11
N SER A 193 20.78 7.41 5.12
CA SER A 193 21.13 7.59 3.69
C SER A 193 20.87 9.01 3.19
N TYR A 194 19.92 9.72 3.78
CA TYR A 194 19.56 11.09 3.37
C TYR A 194 20.15 12.16 4.28
N THR A 195 20.68 11.81 5.45
CA THR A 195 21.35 12.77 6.32
C THR A 195 22.77 13.03 5.83
N PRO A 196 23.19 14.28 5.63
CA PRO A 196 24.56 14.62 5.25
C PRO A 196 25.51 14.37 6.42
N ALA A 197 26.79 14.14 6.09
CA ALA A 197 27.85 13.96 7.09
C ALA A 197 27.86 15.12 8.09
N GLY A 198 28.06 14.82 9.36
CA GLY A 198 27.94 15.77 10.48
C GLY A 198 26.53 15.94 11.02
N GLY A 199 25.53 15.35 10.38
CA GLY A 199 24.14 15.35 10.88
C GLY A 199 23.87 14.31 11.95
N ALA A 200 22.63 14.25 12.41
CA ALA A 200 22.18 13.36 13.47
C ALA A 200 20.91 12.59 13.07
N VAL A 201 20.83 11.36 13.55
CA VAL A 201 19.62 10.54 13.48
C VAL A 201 19.25 10.13 14.90
N THR A 202 17.98 10.27 15.26
CA THR A 202 17.46 9.92 16.57
C THR A 202 16.39 8.82 16.42
N LEU A 203 16.60 7.71 17.11
CA LEU A 203 15.59 6.66 17.32
C LEU A 203 14.99 6.87 18.72
N GLY A 204 13.70 7.11 18.80
CA GLY A 204 13.03 7.40 20.06
C GLY A 204 11.75 6.60 20.25
N ALA A 205 11.29 6.52 21.50
CA ALA A 205 10.02 5.91 21.83
C ALA A 205 9.29 6.66 22.94
N GLN A 206 7.96 6.53 22.93
CA GLN A 206 7.09 7.12 23.94
C GLN A 206 5.90 6.20 24.21
N ALA A 207 5.62 5.93 25.48
CA ALA A 207 4.39 5.26 25.87
C ALA A 207 3.19 6.22 25.75
N LEU A 208 2.11 5.75 25.12
CA LEU A 208 0.81 6.41 25.05
C LEU A 208 -0.23 5.54 25.79
N PRO A 209 -1.42 6.05 26.15
CA PRO A 209 -2.42 5.30 26.91
C PRO A 209 -2.83 3.95 26.29
N GLU A 210 -2.87 3.85 24.95
CA GLU A 210 -3.29 2.64 24.24
C GLU A 210 -2.31 2.23 23.12
N ALA A 211 -1.09 2.79 23.12
CA ALA A 211 -0.12 2.53 22.08
C ALA A 211 1.31 2.83 22.52
N VAL A 212 2.29 2.29 21.81
CA VAL A 212 3.66 2.79 21.81
C VAL A 212 3.90 3.58 20.55
N LEU A 213 4.51 4.74 20.67
CA LEU A 213 4.91 5.59 19.58
C LEU A 213 6.43 5.51 19.41
N LEU A 214 6.87 4.96 18.29
CA LEU A 214 8.28 4.93 17.89
C LEU A 214 8.55 6.05 16.89
N ARG A 215 9.67 6.74 17.05
CA ARG A 215 10.08 7.87 16.20
C ARG A 215 11.46 7.62 15.61
N VAL A 216 11.58 7.91 14.33
CA VAL A 216 12.89 8.04 13.67
C VAL A 216 12.95 9.46 13.12
N ALA A 217 13.86 10.26 13.67
CA ALA A 217 14.09 11.63 13.26
C ALA A 217 15.47 11.77 12.63
N ASP A 218 15.59 12.51 11.56
CA ASP A 218 16.85 12.85 10.91
C ASP A 218 17.01 14.36 10.73
N THR A 219 18.23 14.81 10.57
CA THR A 219 18.57 16.21 10.24
C THR A 219 18.94 16.37 8.76
N GLY A 220 18.29 15.59 7.90
CA GLY A 220 18.47 15.65 6.46
C GLY A 220 17.75 16.83 5.79
N PRO A 221 17.73 16.88 4.46
CA PRO A 221 17.13 18.00 3.71
C PRO A 221 15.58 18.00 3.75
N GLY A 222 14.98 17.00 4.38
CA GLY A 222 13.52 16.80 4.39
C GLY A 222 12.98 16.23 3.10
N ILE A 223 11.66 16.08 3.06
CA ILE A 223 10.90 15.56 1.92
C ILE A 223 10.11 16.71 1.32
N PRO A 224 10.25 17.00 0.03
CA PRO A 224 9.44 18.01 -0.66
C PRO A 224 7.94 17.74 -0.46
N SER A 225 7.14 18.77 -0.28
CA SER A 225 5.70 18.64 -0.04
C SER A 225 4.96 17.90 -1.17
N ALA A 226 5.42 18.03 -2.41
CA ALA A 226 4.89 17.30 -3.56
C ALA A 226 5.13 15.79 -3.46
N ASP A 227 6.22 15.38 -2.81
CA ASP A 227 6.63 13.98 -2.70
C ASP A 227 6.02 13.29 -1.46
N ALA A 228 5.70 14.05 -0.42
CA ALA A 228 5.27 13.53 0.89
C ALA A 228 4.04 12.59 0.81
N ALA A 229 3.15 12.80 -0.14
CA ALA A 229 1.99 11.94 -0.37
C ALA A 229 2.36 10.60 -1.05
N HIS A 230 3.52 10.52 -1.70
CA HIS A 230 3.91 9.42 -2.58
C HIS A 230 5.07 8.58 -2.05
N ILE A 231 5.73 8.99 -0.97
CA ILE A 231 6.92 8.28 -0.46
C ILE A 231 6.65 6.83 -0.04
N PHE A 232 5.40 6.47 0.23
CA PHE A 232 4.97 5.11 0.53
C PHE A 232 4.53 4.32 -0.71
N ASP A 233 4.47 4.97 -1.90
CA ASP A 233 4.16 4.29 -3.15
C ASP A 233 5.34 3.39 -3.57
N ARG A 234 5.03 2.23 -4.16
CA ARG A 234 6.05 1.27 -4.61
C ARG A 234 6.89 1.87 -5.72
N PHE A 235 8.21 1.69 -5.63
CA PHE A 235 9.22 2.23 -6.57
C PHE A 235 9.27 3.75 -6.63
N TYR A 236 8.55 4.44 -5.75
CA TYR A 236 8.62 5.89 -5.71
C TYR A 236 9.97 6.36 -5.16
N ARG A 237 10.55 7.34 -5.82
CA ARG A 237 11.79 8.00 -5.41
C ARG A 237 11.69 9.47 -5.79
N ALA A 238 11.93 10.37 -4.82
CA ALA A 238 12.03 11.79 -5.09
C ALA A 238 13.15 12.08 -6.09
N ASP A 239 13.00 13.10 -6.92
CA ASP A 239 13.98 13.43 -7.96
C ASP A 239 15.39 13.66 -7.41
N THR A 240 15.50 14.25 -6.23
CA THR A 240 16.77 14.46 -5.51
C THR A 240 17.44 13.15 -5.07
N ALA A 241 16.66 12.08 -4.88
CA ALA A 241 17.10 10.77 -4.45
C ALA A 241 17.46 9.83 -5.62
N ARG A 242 17.16 10.19 -6.87
CA ARG A 242 17.43 9.34 -8.05
C ARG A 242 18.91 9.05 -8.29
N ASN A 243 19.80 9.90 -7.80
CA ASN A 243 21.25 9.69 -7.91
C ASN A 243 21.81 8.67 -6.89
N SER A 244 21.09 8.39 -5.80
CA SER A 244 21.47 7.35 -4.84
C SER A 244 21.09 5.98 -5.40
N LYS A 245 22.07 5.12 -5.70
CA LYS A 245 21.84 3.76 -6.20
C LYS A 245 21.48 2.75 -5.10
N GLU A 246 21.37 3.17 -3.85
CA GLU A 246 21.25 2.24 -2.72
C GLU A 246 19.85 1.66 -2.55
N HIS A 247 18.80 2.39 -2.88
CA HIS A 247 17.41 2.01 -2.61
C HIS A 247 16.57 1.90 -3.88
N PHE A 248 15.67 0.93 -3.90
CA PHE A 248 14.74 0.67 -5.01
C PHE A 248 13.37 1.39 -4.87
N GLY A 249 13.16 2.11 -3.76
CA GLY A 249 11.85 2.71 -3.47
C GLY A 249 10.78 1.71 -3.01
N LEU A 250 11.20 0.56 -2.48
CA LEU A 250 10.28 -0.46 -1.95
C LEU A 250 10.23 -0.46 -0.42
N GLY A 251 11.29 -0.02 0.25
CA GLY A 251 11.42 -0.14 1.70
C GLY A 251 10.25 0.49 2.47
N LEU A 252 9.91 1.76 2.19
CA LEU A 252 8.82 2.45 2.89
C LEU A 252 7.45 1.81 2.61
N SER A 253 7.21 1.31 1.42
CA SER A 253 5.97 0.59 1.11
C SER A 253 5.87 -0.74 1.87
N ILE A 254 6.99 -1.44 2.04
CA ILE A 254 7.09 -2.65 2.87
C ILE A 254 6.88 -2.32 4.35
N ALA A 255 7.51 -1.26 4.85
CA ALA A 255 7.34 -0.80 6.23
C ALA A 255 5.88 -0.43 6.52
N GLN A 256 5.20 0.24 5.59
CA GLN A 256 3.78 0.57 5.70
C GLN A 256 2.90 -0.69 5.75
N GLU A 257 3.17 -1.67 4.89
CA GLU A 257 2.42 -2.91 4.86
C GLU A 257 2.63 -3.75 6.12
N LEU A 258 3.87 -3.88 6.58
CA LEU A 258 4.17 -4.54 7.86
C LEU A 258 3.49 -3.84 9.04
N THR A 259 3.48 -2.50 9.04
CA THR A 259 2.77 -1.72 10.05
C THR A 259 1.27 -2.02 10.04
N ARG A 260 0.66 -2.11 8.85
CA ARG A 260 -0.76 -2.46 8.70
C ARG A 260 -1.07 -3.86 9.24
N LEU A 261 -0.19 -4.83 9.00
CA LEU A 261 -0.33 -6.20 9.52
C LEU A 261 -0.24 -6.26 11.05
N HIS A 262 0.45 -5.31 11.68
CA HIS A 262 0.51 -5.14 13.13
C HIS A 262 -0.58 -4.20 13.68
N HIS A 263 -1.60 -3.87 12.88
CA HIS A 263 -2.68 -2.94 13.26
C HIS A 263 -2.19 -1.55 13.70
N GLY A 264 -0.97 -1.19 13.29
CA GLY A 264 -0.33 0.08 13.58
C GLY A 264 -0.60 1.15 12.51
N THR A 265 0.02 2.30 12.70
CA THR A 265 0.05 3.39 11.70
C THR A 265 1.46 3.92 11.55
N LEU A 266 1.90 4.09 10.30
CA LEU A 266 3.18 4.70 9.93
C LEU A 266 2.89 5.99 9.16
N ARG A 267 3.51 7.10 9.57
CA ARG A 267 3.33 8.41 8.93
C ARG A 267 4.59 9.26 9.00
N VAL A 268 4.65 10.26 8.15
CA VAL A 268 5.56 11.39 8.32
C VAL A 268 4.86 12.37 9.27
N ALA A 269 5.46 12.61 10.43
CA ALA A 269 4.94 13.53 11.43
C ALA A 269 5.30 14.97 11.10
N SER A 270 6.55 15.19 10.66
CA SER A 270 7.05 16.48 10.19
C SER A 270 8.14 16.26 9.15
N THR A 271 8.27 17.21 8.23
CA THR A 271 9.36 17.24 7.26
C THR A 271 9.61 18.67 6.82
N GLY A 272 10.85 18.99 6.56
CA GLY A 272 11.28 20.34 6.16
C GLY A 272 12.80 20.44 6.05
N PRO A 273 13.33 21.67 5.90
CA PRO A 273 14.77 21.89 5.73
C PRO A 273 15.64 21.41 6.91
N GLU A 274 15.01 21.21 8.08
CA GLU A 274 15.68 20.76 9.31
C GLU A 274 15.65 19.24 9.50
N GLY A 275 15.00 18.51 8.58
CA GLY A 275 14.94 17.06 8.60
C GLY A 275 13.55 16.47 8.44
N THR A 276 13.47 15.16 8.70
CA THR A 276 12.21 14.40 8.64
C THR A 276 12.01 13.61 9.92
N VAL A 277 10.75 13.50 10.35
CA VAL A 277 10.33 12.66 11.47
C VAL A 277 9.30 11.65 10.98
N PHE A 278 9.65 10.37 11.05
CA PHE A 278 8.71 9.27 10.89
C PHE A 278 8.17 8.84 12.24
N GLU A 279 6.88 8.57 12.30
CA GLU A 279 6.19 8.03 13.48
C GLU A 279 5.54 6.69 13.14
N LEU A 280 5.91 5.67 13.92
CA LEU A 280 5.29 4.36 13.94
C LEU A 280 4.52 4.21 15.24
N LYS A 281 3.20 4.12 15.15
CA LYS A 281 2.31 3.89 16.30
C LYS A 281 1.85 2.44 16.30
N LEU A 282 2.12 1.71 17.39
CA LEU A 282 1.74 0.32 17.58
C LEU A 282 0.73 0.21 18.72
N PRO A 283 -0.38 -0.52 18.57
CA PRO A 283 -1.36 -0.69 19.63
C PRO A 283 -0.79 -1.54 20.78
N VAL A 284 -1.14 -1.18 22.01
CA VAL A 284 -0.87 -1.98 23.20
C VAL A 284 -2.10 -2.84 23.51
N PRO A 285 -1.95 -4.12 23.85
CA PRO A 285 -3.05 -4.97 24.27
C PRO A 285 -3.76 -4.38 25.50
N LYS A 286 -5.09 -4.49 25.55
CA LYS A 286 -5.87 -3.99 26.70
C LYS A 286 -5.70 -4.86 27.96
N GLU A 287 -5.26 -6.11 27.80
CA GLU A 287 -4.92 -6.98 28.93
C GLU A 287 -3.41 -7.05 29.09
N PRO A 288 -2.88 -6.93 30.31
CA PRO A 288 -1.44 -7.05 30.53
C PRO A 288 -0.95 -8.42 30.08
N LEU A 289 0.08 -8.42 29.24
CA LEU A 289 0.77 -9.63 28.82
C LEU A 289 1.56 -10.15 30.04
N SER A 290 1.08 -11.24 30.63
CA SER A 290 1.72 -11.94 31.75
C SER A 290 2.86 -12.83 31.27
#